data_09f382a725ba65b94704461273bdb285
#
_entry.id   09f382a725ba65b94704461273bdb285
#
_cell.length_a   1.000
_cell.length_b   1.000
_cell.length_c   1.000
_cell.angle_alpha   90.00
_cell.angle_beta   90.00
_cell.angle_gamma   90.00
#
_symmetry.space_group_name_H-M   'P 1'
#
loop_
_entity.id
_entity.type
_entity.pdbx_description
1 polymer ?
#
loop_
_entity_poly.entity_id
_entity_poly.type
_entity_poly.pdbx_seq_one_letter_code
_entity_poly.pdbx_strand_id
1 'polypeptide(L)'
;TQDTGLPWWTWALPAGGAALAAALLLTARRRATAPAPDPGRADVPLEITGLAKRYAGASDRYAVRDLSFRVEKGQVLGLLGPNGAGKTTTLRMLMGLIRPDEGEIRVFGHAIRPGAPVLSRVGAFVEGAGFLPHLSGRENLDLYWRATGRPAADAHAEEALEIAGLGDALARAVRTYSQGMRQRLAIAQAMLGLPDLLILDEPTNGLDPPQIREMRDVMIRYAAGGRTVIVSSHLLSEVEQSCTHLVVMDRGRLVQAGPVAEITGESDTVLVTLAGEISEPLAEKVAALPGVGSARRTEDGLLVRLDGATTTALIGELVRLDVPLTGVGPYRRLEDAFLTLIGGSA
;
A
#
# COMPACT_ATOMS: atom_id res chain seq x y z
N THR A 1 -6.27 -64.26 -47.00
CA THR A 1 -6.46 -62.81 -47.00
C THR A 1 -5.84 -62.26 -45.71
N GLN A 2 -4.59 -61.74 -45.81
CA GLN A 2 -3.93 -61.05 -44.69
C GLN A 2 -4.51 -59.63 -44.61
N ASP A 3 -5.08 -59.33 -43.48
CA ASP A 3 -5.58 -58.00 -43.15
C ASP A 3 -4.39 -57.11 -42.74
N THR A 4 -3.88 -56.27 -43.67
CA THR A 4 -2.78 -55.35 -43.47
C THR A 4 -3.28 -53.99 -42.95
N GLY A 5 -4.08 -54.04 -41.90
CA GLY A 5 -4.46 -52.82 -41.19
C GLY A 5 -3.25 -52.15 -40.57
N LEU A 6 -3.02 -50.88 -40.90
CA LEU A 6 -1.96 -50.09 -40.30
C LEU A 6 -2.12 -50.08 -38.77
N PRO A 7 -1.05 -50.30 -37.98
CA PRO A 7 -1.18 -50.34 -36.54
C PRO A 7 -1.68 -49.02 -35.98
N TRP A 8 -2.52 -49.06 -34.97
CA TRP A 8 -3.25 -47.88 -34.38
C TRP A 8 -2.34 -46.72 -33.99
N TRP A 9 -1.09 -46.97 -33.63
CA TRP A 9 -0.12 -45.93 -33.28
C TRP A 9 0.23 -45.02 -34.47
N THR A 10 0.07 -45.43 -35.71
CA THR A 10 0.30 -44.58 -36.91
C THR A 10 -0.69 -43.42 -36.99
N TRP A 11 -1.83 -43.51 -36.31
CA TRP A 11 -2.83 -42.43 -36.19
C TRP A 11 -2.64 -41.65 -34.89
N ALA A 12 -2.07 -42.26 -33.86
CA ALA A 12 -1.87 -41.60 -32.56
C ALA A 12 -0.87 -40.45 -32.60
N LEU A 13 0.23 -40.60 -33.40
CA LEU A 13 1.25 -39.56 -33.54
C LEU A 13 0.73 -38.28 -34.23
N PRO A 14 0.04 -38.31 -35.37
CA PRO A 14 -0.52 -37.10 -35.97
C PRO A 14 -1.63 -36.49 -35.14
N ALA A 15 -2.46 -37.29 -34.43
CA ALA A 15 -3.50 -36.80 -33.54
C ALA A 15 -2.90 -36.06 -32.32
N GLY A 16 -1.81 -36.61 -31.73
CA GLY A 16 -1.08 -35.95 -30.63
C GLY A 16 -0.42 -34.63 -31.07
N GLY A 17 0.18 -34.62 -32.25
CA GLY A 17 0.75 -33.42 -32.86
C GLY A 17 -0.28 -32.34 -33.14
N ALA A 18 -1.44 -32.70 -33.66
CA ALA A 18 -2.52 -31.78 -33.92
C ALA A 18 -3.12 -31.19 -32.60
N ALA A 19 -3.26 -32.03 -31.56
CA ALA A 19 -3.72 -31.58 -30.24
C ALA A 19 -2.72 -30.60 -29.59
N LEU A 20 -1.40 -30.89 -29.69
CA LEU A 20 -0.35 -30.00 -29.21
C LEU A 20 -0.34 -28.66 -29.98
N ALA A 21 -0.43 -28.71 -31.32
CA ALA A 21 -0.52 -27.51 -32.15
C ALA A 21 -1.77 -26.69 -31.86
N ALA A 22 -2.92 -27.32 -31.67
CA ALA A 22 -4.15 -26.65 -31.27
C ALA A 22 -4.03 -26.01 -29.88
N ALA A 23 -3.43 -26.70 -28.90
CA ALA A 23 -3.14 -26.15 -27.58
C ALA A 23 -2.18 -24.95 -27.65
N LEU A 24 -1.13 -25.02 -28.46
CA LEU A 24 -0.20 -23.90 -28.69
C LEU A 24 -0.87 -22.73 -29.40
N LEU A 25 -1.72 -23.00 -30.39
CA LEU A 25 -2.51 -21.95 -31.08
C LEU A 25 -3.54 -21.32 -30.16
N LEU A 26 -4.21 -22.08 -29.30
CA LEU A 26 -5.14 -21.56 -28.31
C LEU A 26 -4.44 -20.72 -27.24
N THR A 27 -3.25 -21.14 -26.80
CA THR A 27 -2.43 -20.33 -25.86
C THR A 27 -1.86 -19.08 -26.53
N ALA A 28 -1.45 -19.15 -27.79
CA ALA A 28 -1.02 -18.01 -28.58
C ALA A 28 -2.18 -17.03 -28.85
N ARG A 29 -3.38 -17.52 -29.18
CA ARG A 29 -4.60 -16.68 -29.32
C ARG A 29 -4.99 -16.03 -28.00
N ARG A 30 -4.89 -16.74 -26.87
CA ARG A 30 -5.12 -16.14 -25.54
C ARG A 30 -4.11 -15.06 -25.18
N ARG A 31 -2.87 -15.14 -25.68
CA ARG A 31 -1.85 -14.08 -25.58
C ARG A 31 -2.13 -12.89 -26.51
N ALA A 32 -2.68 -13.15 -27.70
CA ALA A 32 -2.95 -12.12 -28.71
C ALA A 32 -4.18 -11.22 -28.39
N THR A 33 -5.01 -11.59 -27.42
CA THR A 33 -6.21 -10.81 -27.04
C THR A 33 -6.02 -9.96 -25.78
N ALA A 34 -4.78 -9.54 -25.46
CA ALA A 34 -4.59 -8.49 -24.49
C ALA A 34 -5.12 -7.17 -25.10
N PRO A 35 -6.04 -6.45 -24.43
CA PRO A 35 -6.44 -5.14 -24.90
C PRO A 35 -5.21 -4.26 -25.09
N ALA A 36 -5.18 -3.50 -26.18
CA ALA A 36 -4.10 -2.56 -26.43
C ALA A 36 -3.93 -1.60 -25.23
N PRO A 37 -2.69 -1.18 -24.92
CA PRO A 37 -2.48 -0.15 -23.92
C PRO A 37 -3.31 1.08 -24.29
N ASP A 38 -3.91 1.72 -23.28
CA ASP A 38 -4.58 3.00 -23.47
C ASP A 38 -3.53 4.11 -23.42
N PRO A 39 -3.20 4.79 -24.56
CA PRO A 39 -2.18 5.83 -24.58
C PRO A 39 -2.53 7.02 -23.68
N GLY A 40 -3.82 7.32 -23.51
CA GLY A 40 -4.29 8.39 -22.63
C GLY A 40 -4.09 8.12 -21.14
N ARG A 41 -3.67 6.89 -20.78
CA ARG A 41 -3.44 6.44 -19.40
C ARG A 41 -2.01 5.96 -19.15
N ALA A 42 -1.11 6.18 -20.09
CA ALA A 42 0.28 5.72 -19.99
C ALA A 42 1.04 6.30 -18.79
N ASP A 43 0.64 7.47 -18.31
CA ASP A 43 1.21 8.15 -17.14
C ASP A 43 0.52 7.80 -15.81
N VAL A 44 -0.57 7.00 -15.86
CA VAL A 44 -1.33 6.60 -14.67
C VAL A 44 -0.73 5.33 -14.08
N PRO A 45 -0.08 5.39 -12.89
CA PRO A 45 0.55 4.22 -12.29
C PRO A 45 -0.41 3.08 -12.03
N LEU A 46 -1.64 3.39 -11.58
CA LEU A 46 -2.65 2.38 -11.29
C LEU A 46 -4.06 2.92 -11.47
N GLU A 47 -4.91 2.13 -12.11
CA GLU A 47 -6.35 2.30 -12.15
C GLU A 47 -7.05 0.97 -11.93
N ILE A 48 -8.02 0.95 -11.03
CA ILE A 48 -8.86 -0.20 -10.70
C ILE A 48 -10.30 0.19 -10.96
N THR A 49 -11.05 -0.66 -11.64
CA THR A 49 -12.45 -0.42 -11.99
C THR A 49 -13.29 -1.66 -11.71
N GLY A 50 -14.28 -1.55 -10.81
CA GLY A 50 -15.27 -2.59 -10.52
C GLY A 50 -14.69 -3.93 -10.07
N LEU A 51 -13.53 -3.92 -9.37
CA LEU A 51 -12.79 -5.14 -9.05
C LEU A 51 -13.53 -6.00 -8.05
N ALA A 52 -13.70 -7.30 -8.36
CA ALA A 52 -14.29 -8.26 -7.45
C ALA A 52 -13.51 -9.58 -7.40
N LYS A 53 -13.50 -10.21 -6.22
CA LYS A 53 -12.88 -11.51 -5.97
C LYS A 53 -13.63 -12.32 -4.94
N ARG A 54 -13.92 -13.59 -5.28
CA ARG A 54 -14.42 -14.63 -4.37
C ARG A 54 -13.41 -15.77 -4.30
N TYR A 55 -13.34 -16.45 -3.18
CA TYR A 55 -12.58 -17.69 -3.05
C TYR A 55 -13.54 -18.87 -2.97
N ALA A 56 -13.24 -19.96 -3.71
CA ALA A 56 -14.01 -21.18 -3.67
C ALA A 56 -13.97 -21.80 -2.26
N GLY A 57 -15.13 -22.24 -1.74
CA GLY A 57 -15.24 -22.90 -0.43
C GLY A 57 -15.47 -21.98 0.76
N ALA A 58 -15.30 -20.68 0.63
CA ALA A 58 -15.80 -19.73 1.63
C ALA A 58 -17.26 -19.40 1.28
N SER A 59 -18.18 -19.59 2.25
CA SER A 59 -19.58 -19.20 2.14
C SER A 59 -19.73 -17.91 1.34
N ASP A 60 -20.30 -17.90 0.18
CA ASP A 60 -20.73 -16.83 -0.76
C ASP A 60 -20.21 -15.39 -0.51
N ARG A 61 -19.08 -15.27 0.19
CA ARG A 61 -18.50 -14.02 0.68
C ARG A 61 -17.40 -13.51 -0.26
N TYR A 62 -17.56 -12.30 -0.71
CA TYR A 62 -16.53 -11.61 -1.47
C TYR A 62 -15.34 -11.24 -0.56
N ALA A 63 -14.14 -11.53 -1.02
CA ALA A 63 -12.92 -10.98 -0.44
C ALA A 63 -12.70 -9.52 -0.88
N VAL A 64 -13.09 -9.20 -2.13
CA VAL A 64 -13.15 -7.84 -2.69
C VAL A 64 -14.41 -7.74 -3.54
N ARG A 65 -15.12 -6.60 -3.45
CA ARG A 65 -16.37 -6.38 -4.18
C ARG A 65 -16.50 -4.94 -4.62
N ASP A 66 -16.65 -4.75 -5.94
CA ASP A 66 -16.88 -3.45 -6.59
C ASP A 66 -15.88 -2.37 -6.16
N LEU A 67 -14.59 -2.75 -6.11
CA LEU A 67 -13.52 -1.83 -5.72
C LEU A 67 -13.07 -1.03 -6.93
N SER A 68 -13.14 0.31 -6.82
CA SER A 68 -12.69 1.24 -7.86
C SER A 68 -11.91 2.39 -7.23
N PHE A 69 -10.69 2.62 -7.69
CA PHE A 69 -9.88 3.79 -7.34
C PHE A 69 -8.73 3.97 -8.33
N ARG A 70 -8.08 5.12 -8.27
CA ARG A 70 -6.95 5.48 -9.12
C ARG A 70 -5.82 6.04 -8.29
N VAL A 71 -4.58 5.81 -8.72
CA VAL A 71 -3.36 6.32 -8.11
C VAL A 71 -2.62 7.15 -9.13
N GLU A 72 -2.24 8.36 -8.75
CA GLU A 72 -1.50 9.28 -9.60
C GLU A 72 0.01 9.18 -9.34
N LYS A 73 0.80 9.67 -10.30
CA LYS A 73 2.25 9.65 -10.22
C LYS A 73 2.75 10.46 -9.02
N GLY A 74 3.73 9.90 -8.30
CA GLY A 74 4.35 10.54 -7.13
C GLY A 74 3.54 10.43 -5.84
N GLN A 75 2.38 9.76 -5.86
CA GLN A 75 1.62 9.52 -4.64
C GLN A 75 2.23 8.40 -3.80
N VAL A 76 2.17 8.56 -2.49
CA VAL A 76 2.28 7.47 -1.52
C VAL A 76 0.86 7.15 -1.06
N LEU A 77 0.31 6.04 -1.58
CA LEU A 77 -1.04 5.60 -1.28
C LEU A 77 -1.04 4.59 -0.14
N GLY A 78 -1.77 4.88 0.94
CA GLY A 78 -2.08 3.94 2.00
C GLY A 78 -3.36 3.14 1.71
N LEU A 79 -3.26 1.81 1.62
CA LEU A 79 -4.40 0.91 1.56
C LEU A 79 -4.74 0.46 2.98
N LEU A 80 -5.72 1.10 3.59
CA LEU A 80 -6.05 0.99 5.00
C LEU A 80 -7.31 0.15 5.21
N GLY A 81 -7.35 -0.60 6.30
CA GLY A 81 -8.53 -1.38 6.70
C GLY A 81 -8.21 -2.46 7.73
N PRO A 82 -9.20 -2.98 8.43
CA PRO A 82 -9.01 -4.05 9.39
C PRO A 82 -8.51 -5.34 8.72
N ASN A 83 -8.10 -6.30 9.53
CA ASN A 83 -7.75 -7.62 9.04
C ASN A 83 -8.97 -8.27 8.36
N GLY A 84 -8.75 -8.85 7.17
CA GLY A 84 -9.83 -9.39 6.35
C GLY A 84 -10.60 -8.36 5.50
N ALA A 85 -10.20 -7.09 5.49
CA ALA A 85 -10.80 -6.06 4.63
C ALA A 85 -10.57 -6.26 3.13
N GLY A 86 -9.69 -7.19 2.72
CA GLY A 86 -9.39 -7.47 1.32
C GLY A 86 -8.09 -6.83 0.80
N LYS A 87 -7.30 -6.17 1.62
CA LYS A 87 -6.05 -5.48 1.25
C LYS A 87 -5.07 -6.39 0.49
N THR A 88 -4.60 -7.46 1.14
CA THR A 88 -3.66 -8.42 0.54
C THR A 88 -4.23 -9.08 -0.72
N THR A 89 -5.54 -9.39 -0.74
CA THR A 89 -6.21 -9.92 -1.94
C THR A 89 -6.14 -8.91 -3.10
N THR A 90 -6.39 -7.63 -2.84
CA THR A 90 -6.28 -6.55 -3.81
C THR A 90 -4.85 -6.44 -4.33
N LEU A 91 -3.85 -6.41 -3.45
CA LEU A 91 -2.43 -6.34 -3.85
C LEU A 91 -2.01 -7.56 -4.68
N ARG A 92 -2.44 -8.77 -4.33
CA ARG A 92 -2.16 -9.99 -5.12
C ARG A 92 -2.78 -9.92 -6.52
N MET A 93 -3.96 -9.34 -6.68
CA MET A 93 -4.56 -9.10 -8.00
C MET A 93 -3.78 -8.06 -8.80
N LEU A 94 -3.34 -6.98 -8.16
CA LEU A 94 -2.49 -5.93 -8.72
C LEU A 94 -1.20 -6.47 -9.33
N MET A 95 -0.57 -7.42 -8.65
CA MET A 95 0.67 -8.07 -9.10
C MET A 95 0.42 -9.21 -10.11
N GLY A 96 -0.84 -9.47 -10.48
CA GLY A 96 -1.17 -10.58 -11.36
C GLY A 96 -0.96 -11.96 -10.75
N LEU A 97 -0.81 -12.08 -9.43
CA LEU A 97 -0.63 -13.36 -8.73
C LEU A 97 -1.95 -14.15 -8.67
N ILE A 98 -3.08 -13.46 -8.59
CA ILE A 98 -4.42 -14.03 -8.68
C ILE A 98 -5.24 -13.23 -9.69
N ARG A 99 -6.21 -13.90 -10.33
CA ARG A 99 -7.12 -13.25 -11.27
C ARG A 99 -8.36 -12.72 -10.55
N PRO A 100 -8.79 -11.50 -10.85
CA PRO A 100 -10.10 -11.03 -10.44
C PRO A 100 -11.20 -11.88 -11.12
N ASP A 101 -12.37 -11.96 -10.49
CA ASP A 101 -13.55 -12.58 -11.08
C ASP A 101 -14.34 -11.57 -11.92
N GLU A 102 -14.32 -10.26 -11.51
CA GLU A 102 -14.95 -9.15 -12.20
C GLU A 102 -14.05 -7.91 -12.15
N GLY A 103 -14.27 -6.98 -13.06
CA GLY A 103 -13.54 -5.71 -13.13
C GLY A 103 -12.20 -5.79 -13.83
N GLU A 104 -11.48 -4.69 -13.82
CA GLU A 104 -10.21 -4.53 -14.53
C GLU A 104 -9.19 -3.78 -13.67
N ILE A 105 -7.92 -4.17 -13.83
CA ILE A 105 -6.77 -3.47 -13.27
C ILE A 105 -5.89 -3.03 -14.43
N ARG A 106 -5.53 -1.74 -14.47
CA ARG A 106 -4.57 -1.18 -15.41
C ARG A 106 -3.39 -0.58 -14.67
N VAL A 107 -2.20 -0.90 -15.13
CA VAL A 107 -0.94 -0.30 -14.67
C VAL A 107 -0.29 0.36 -15.86
N PHE A 108 -0.04 1.67 -15.78
CA PHE A 108 0.46 2.49 -16.90
C PHE A 108 -0.34 2.26 -18.19
N GLY A 109 -1.68 2.23 -18.09
CA GLY A 109 -2.60 1.97 -19.20
C GLY A 109 -2.68 0.52 -19.67
N HIS A 110 -1.85 -0.40 -19.17
CA HIS A 110 -1.85 -1.81 -19.54
C HIS A 110 -2.74 -2.64 -18.63
N ALA A 111 -3.63 -3.43 -19.19
CA ALA A 111 -4.44 -4.39 -18.42
C ALA A 111 -3.57 -5.48 -17.81
N ILE A 112 -3.71 -5.70 -16.49
CA ILE A 112 -2.91 -6.66 -15.75
C ILE A 112 -3.42 -8.08 -15.94
N ARG A 113 -2.48 -8.96 -16.26
CA ARG A 113 -2.64 -10.42 -16.33
C ARG A 113 -1.36 -11.08 -15.80
N PRO A 114 -1.41 -12.32 -15.34
CA PRO A 114 -0.21 -13.05 -14.98
C PRO A 114 0.83 -13.02 -16.10
N GLY A 115 2.05 -12.55 -15.79
CA GLY A 115 3.14 -12.42 -16.75
C GLY A 115 3.02 -11.25 -17.74
N ALA A 116 2.18 -10.25 -17.47
CA ALA A 116 2.11 -9.04 -18.29
C ALA A 116 3.45 -8.30 -18.28
N PRO A 117 3.99 -7.86 -19.45
CA PRO A 117 5.31 -7.22 -19.53
C PRO A 117 5.43 -5.97 -18.67
N VAL A 118 4.35 -5.21 -18.49
CA VAL A 118 4.31 -4.00 -17.66
C VAL A 118 4.66 -4.27 -16.19
N LEU A 119 4.48 -5.52 -15.72
CA LEU A 119 4.86 -5.90 -14.35
C LEU A 119 6.37 -5.79 -14.10
N SER A 120 7.21 -5.70 -15.14
CA SER A 120 8.64 -5.37 -14.98
C SER A 120 8.89 -3.95 -14.45
N ARG A 121 7.88 -3.05 -14.52
CA ARG A 121 7.89 -1.69 -13.96
C ARG A 121 7.31 -1.63 -12.54
N VAL A 122 6.92 -2.78 -11.99
CA VAL A 122 6.33 -2.91 -10.66
C VAL A 122 7.30 -3.66 -9.76
N GLY A 123 7.74 -3.04 -8.68
CA GLY A 123 8.42 -3.70 -7.59
C GLY A 123 7.41 -4.10 -6.51
N ALA A 124 7.58 -5.26 -5.90
CA ALA A 124 6.63 -5.72 -4.90
C ALA A 124 7.33 -6.42 -3.74
N PHE A 125 6.87 -6.11 -2.53
CA PHE A 125 7.15 -6.84 -1.31
C PHE A 125 5.83 -7.35 -0.74
N VAL A 126 5.65 -8.67 -0.78
CA VAL A 126 4.47 -9.36 -0.23
C VAL A 126 4.95 -10.61 0.47
N GLU A 127 4.62 -10.74 1.76
CA GLU A 127 4.95 -11.90 2.60
C GLU A 127 6.44 -12.31 2.54
N GLY A 128 7.26 -11.77 3.39
CA GLY A 128 8.63 -12.18 3.74
C GLY A 128 9.55 -12.62 2.60
N ALA A 129 10.65 -11.93 2.37
CA ALA A 129 11.65 -12.36 1.40
C ALA A 129 12.37 -13.63 1.87
N GLY A 130 12.36 -14.67 1.05
CA GLY A 130 13.09 -15.92 1.28
C GLY A 130 14.58 -15.77 1.02
N PHE A 131 15.29 -15.04 1.87
CA PHE A 131 16.74 -14.89 1.75
C PHE A 131 17.49 -16.16 2.11
N LEU A 132 18.61 -16.40 1.44
CA LEU A 132 19.57 -17.42 1.80
C LEU A 132 20.38 -16.93 3.02
N PRO A 133 20.22 -17.53 4.20
CA PRO A 133 20.73 -16.95 5.46
C PRO A 133 22.25 -16.95 5.57
N HIS A 134 22.93 -17.80 4.83
CA HIS A 134 24.39 -17.91 4.80
C HIS A 134 25.06 -16.91 3.84
N LEU A 135 24.32 -16.34 2.90
CA LEU A 135 24.80 -15.30 2.01
C LEU A 135 24.67 -13.93 2.64
N SER A 136 25.50 -12.99 2.20
CA SER A 136 25.37 -11.57 2.54
C SER A 136 24.13 -10.96 1.93
N GLY A 137 23.76 -9.75 2.40
CA GLY A 137 22.65 -9.01 1.81
C GLY A 137 22.88 -8.72 0.33
N ARG A 138 24.09 -8.30 -0.04
CA ARG A 138 24.47 -8.01 -1.42
C ARG A 138 24.38 -9.26 -2.32
N GLU A 139 24.92 -10.39 -1.89
CA GLU A 139 24.86 -11.63 -2.63
C GLU A 139 23.41 -12.13 -2.86
N ASN A 140 22.55 -11.98 -1.88
CA ASN A 140 21.13 -12.31 -2.03
C ASN A 140 20.46 -11.45 -3.12
N LEU A 141 20.71 -10.13 -3.14
CA LEU A 141 20.16 -9.23 -4.15
C LEU A 141 20.73 -9.52 -5.55
N ASP A 142 22.03 -9.78 -5.65
CA ASP A 142 22.65 -10.16 -6.92
C ASP A 142 22.07 -11.47 -7.47
N LEU A 143 21.86 -12.46 -6.60
CA LEU A 143 21.24 -13.73 -6.98
C LEU A 143 19.81 -13.54 -7.48
N TYR A 144 19.02 -12.74 -6.74
CA TYR A 144 17.66 -12.40 -7.13
C TYR A 144 17.62 -11.71 -8.50
N TRP A 145 18.47 -10.70 -8.71
CA TRP A 145 18.49 -9.96 -9.97
C TRP A 145 18.87 -10.85 -11.15
N ARG A 146 19.91 -11.70 -11.01
CA ARG A 146 20.31 -12.68 -12.03
C ARG A 146 19.18 -13.64 -12.37
N ALA A 147 18.36 -14.04 -11.38
CA ALA A 147 17.22 -14.92 -11.61
C ALA A 147 16.13 -14.26 -12.46
N THR A 148 16.06 -12.93 -12.53
CA THR A 148 15.13 -12.21 -13.42
C THR A 148 15.53 -12.31 -14.91
N GLY A 149 16.77 -12.68 -15.22
CA GLY A 149 17.30 -12.70 -16.58
C GLY A 149 17.59 -11.33 -17.18
N ARG A 150 17.47 -10.25 -16.41
CA ARG A 150 17.72 -8.87 -16.85
C ARG A 150 19.21 -8.53 -16.82
N PRO A 151 19.69 -7.58 -17.66
CA PRO A 151 21.09 -7.14 -17.63
C PRO A 151 21.47 -6.60 -16.26
N ALA A 152 22.71 -6.86 -15.82
CA ALA A 152 23.21 -6.40 -14.52
C ALA A 152 23.23 -4.85 -14.42
N ALA A 153 23.46 -4.15 -15.54
CA ALA A 153 23.46 -2.70 -15.60
C ALA A 153 22.09 -2.08 -15.25
N ASP A 154 20.99 -2.80 -15.49
CA ASP A 154 19.63 -2.32 -15.23
C ASP A 154 19.20 -2.55 -13.77
N ALA A 155 20.06 -3.13 -12.94
CA ALA A 155 19.73 -3.43 -11.54
C ALA A 155 19.57 -2.17 -10.67
N HIS A 156 20.31 -1.12 -10.97
CA HIS A 156 20.39 0.10 -10.14
C HIS A 156 20.58 -0.22 -8.64
N ALA A 157 21.39 -1.27 -8.37
CA ALA A 157 21.49 -1.84 -7.04
C ALA A 157 22.03 -0.85 -6.02
N GLU A 158 23.03 -0.02 -6.37
CA GLU A 158 23.61 0.93 -5.44
C GLU A 158 22.58 1.99 -5.00
N GLU A 159 21.76 2.52 -5.94
CA GLU A 159 20.69 3.48 -5.60
C GLU A 159 19.62 2.84 -4.71
N ALA A 160 19.16 1.63 -5.04
CA ALA A 160 18.20 0.89 -4.22
C ALA A 160 18.74 0.63 -2.81
N LEU A 161 20.01 0.29 -2.67
CA LEU A 161 20.66 0.01 -1.40
C LEU A 161 20.89 1.27 -0.58
N GLU A 162 21.26 2.39 -1.21
CA GLU A 162 21.39 3.70 -0.57
C GLU A 162 20.04 4.15 0.01
N ILE A 163 18.96 4.06 -0.78
CA ILE A 163 17.61 4.39 -0.32
C ILE A 163 17.20 3.50 0.86
N ALA A 164 17.50 2.19 0.82
CA ALA A 164 17.18 1.26 1.89
C ALA A 164 18.00 1.49 3.18
N GLY A 165 19.14 2.15 3.08
CA GLY A 165 19.94 2.58 4.23
C GLY A 165 20.55 1.44 5.03
N LEU A 166 21.05 0.38 4.38
CA LEU A 166 21.64 -0.79 5.05
C LEU A 166 23.16 -0.65 5.32
N GLY A 167 23.86 0.26 4.58
CA GLY A 167 25.26 0.53 4.77
C GLY A 167 26.16 -0.71 4.80
N ASP A 168 27.13 -0.75 5.73
CA ASP A 168 28.10 -1.85 5.87
C ASP A 168 27.45 -3.21 6.22
N ALA A 169 26.23 -3.19 6.69
CA ALA A 169 25.50 -4.43 7.00
C ALA A 169 25.33 -5.33 5.77
N LEU A 170 25.33 -4.75 4.56
CA LEU A 170 25.19 -5.49 3.30
C LEU A 170 26.28 -6.55 3.07
N ALA A 171 27.45 -6.38 3.64
CA ALA A 171 28.54 -7.35 3.55
C ALA A 171 28.40 -8.53 4.52
N ARG A 172 27.49 -8.44 5.50
CA ARG A 172 27.28 -9.47 6.51
C ARG A 172 26.25 -10.51 6.06
N ALA A 173 26.41 -11.75 6.54
CA ALA A 173 25.44 -12.83 6.30
C ALA A 173 24.05 -12.46 6.86
N VAL A 174 22.97 -12.70 6.09
CA VAL A 174 21.60 -12.31 6.43
C VAL A 174 21.11 -12.97 7.74
N ARG A 175 21.65 -14.15 8.12
CA ARG A 175 21.37 -14.76 9.42
C ARG A 175 21.68 -13.85 10.62
N THR A 176 22.58 -12.86 10.45
CA THR A 176 22.97 -11.91 11.50
C THR A 176 22.11 -10.65 11.54
N TYR A 177 21.16 -10.52 10.61
CA TYR A 177 20.31 -9.34 10.51
C TYR A 177 19.19 -9.35 11.57
N SER A 178 18.89 -8.17 12.10
CA SER A 178 17.65 -7.95 12.84
C SER A 178 16.43 -8.10 11.90
N GLN A 179 15.23 -8.18 12.46
CA GLN A 179 14.02 -8.23 11.67
C GLN A 179 13.89 -6.98 10.76
N GLY A 180 14.11 -5.78 11.30
CA GLY A 180 14.06 -4.54 10.52
C GLY A 180 15.10 -4.49 9.39
N MET A 181 16.31 -5.03 9.63
CA MET A 181 17.32 -5.12 8.56
C MET A 181 16.90 -6.08 7.46
N ARG A 182 16.30 -7.23 7.79
CA ARG A 182 15.75 -8.17 6.79
C ARG A 182 14.61 -7.53 6.01
N GLN A 183 13.75 -6.77 6.68
CA GLN A 183 12.65 -6.05 6.05
C GLN A 183 13.16 -5.00 5.07
N ARG A 184 14.15 -4.16 5.46
CA ARG A 184 14.78 -3.18 4.57
C ARG A 184 15.50 -3.83 3.40
N LEU A 185 16.15 -4.97 3.59
CA LEU A 185 16.75 -5.74 2.49
C LEU A 185 15.69 -6.25 1.51
N ALA A 186 14.53 -6.69 2.01
CA ALA A 186 13.42 -7.15 1.18
C ALA A 186 12.81 -6.00 0.35
N ILE A 187 12.72 -4.82 0.94
CA ILE A 187 12.28 -3.63 0.20
C ILE A 187 13.34 -3.19 -0.81
N ALA A 188 14.65 -3.23 -0.46
CA ALA A 188 15.72 -3.01 -1.42
C ALA A 188 15.62 -3.98 -2.62
N GLN A 189 15.30 -5.25 -2.36
CA GLN A 189 15.04 -6.23 -3.42
C GLN A 189 13.87 -5.82 -4.33
N ALA A 190 12.77 -5.34 -3.74
CA ALA A 190 11.62 -4.85 -4.50
C ALA A 190 11.93 -3.56 -5.29
N MET A 191 12.92 -2.78 -4.85
CA MET A 191 13.37 -1.57 -5.51
C MET A 191 14.41 -1.80 -6.61
N LEU A 192 14.95 -3.01 -6.77
CA LEU A 192 15.91 -3.31 -7.84
C LEU A 192 15.32 -3.01 -9.22
N GLY A 193 16.11 -2.33 -10.05
CA GLY A 193 15.65 -1.80 -11.34
C GLY A 193 14.83 -0.53 -11.24
N LEU A 194 14.69 0.05 -10.05
CA LEU A 194 13.98 1.29 -9.75
C LEU A 194 12.60 1.37 -10.39
N PRO A 195 11.70 0.42 -10.07
CA PRO A 195 10.37 0.37 -10.66
C PRO A 195 9.59 1.66 -10.44
N ASP A 196 8.77 2.05 -11.41
CA ASP A 196 7.95 3.26 -11.35
C ASP A 196 6.83 3.15 -10.31
N LEU A 197 6.40 1.92 -10.00
CA LEU A 197 5.40 1.59 -8.99
C LEU A 197 5.96 0.57 -7.99
N LEU A 198 5.97 0.92 -6.71
CA LEU A 198 6.39 0.04 -5.61
C LEU A 198 5.16 -0.36 -4.77
N ILE A 199 4.98 -1.66 -4.55
CA ILE A 199 3.86 -2.21 -3.77
C ILE A 199 4.42 -2.92 -2.54
N LEU A 200 3.98 -2.50 -1.34
CA LEU A 200 4.45 -3.02 -0.07
C LEU A 200 3.25 -3.51 0.76
N ASP A 201 3.22 -4.81 1.07
CA ASP A 201 2.17 -5.39 1.92
C ASP A 201 2.66 -5.47 3.38
N GLU A 202 2.03 -4.66 4.27
CA GLU A 202 2.33 -4.59 5.70
C GLU A 202 3.85 -4.47 6.00
N PRO A 203 4.59 -3.50 5.40
CA PRO A 203 6.05 -3.45 5.47
C PRO A 203 6.60 -3.16 6.86
N THR A 204 5.78 -2.68 7.78
CA THR A 204 6.14 -2.31 9.15
C THR A 204 5.73 -3.36 10.19
N ASN A 205 5.08 -4.43 9.74
CA ASN A 205 4.56 -5.46 10.65
C ASN A 205 5.69 -6.14 11.46
N GLY A 206 5.54 -6.11 12.79
CA GLY A 206 6.51 -6.69 13.72
C GLY A 206 7.79 -5.88 13.90
N LEU A 207 7.82 -4.63 13.47
CA LEU A 207 8.90 -3.68 13.74
C LEU A 207 8.63 -2.86 15.00
N ASP A 208 9.71 -2.43 15.65
CA ASP A 208 9.64 -1.47 16.75
C ASP A 208 9.50 -0.01 16.24
N PRO A 209 9.09 0.95 17.07
CA PRO A 209 8.87 2.33 16.65
C PRO A 209 10.05 3.02 15.96
N PRO A 210 11.32 2.83 16.35
CA PRO A 210 12.46 3.33 15.59
C PRO A 210 12.56 2.75 14.18
N GLN A 211 12.36 1.43 14.02
CA GLN A 211 12.41 0.74 12.74
C GLN A 211 11.25 1.15 11.81
N ILE A 212 10.07 1.40 12.38
CA ILE A 212 8.91 1.95 11.63
C ILE A 212 9.26 3.31 11.03
N ARG A 213 9.91 4.21 11.81
CA ARG A 213 10.37 5.51 11.30
C ARG A 213 11.38 5.36 10.16
N GLU A 214 12.37 4.48 10.32
CA GLU A 214 13.34 4.20 9.24
C GLU A 214 12.67 3.70 7.97
N MET A 215 11.68 2.81 8.11
CA MET A 215 10.91 2.27 7.00
C MET A 215 10.09 3.35 6.28
N ARG A 216 9.45 4.24 7.03
CA ARG A 216 8.74 5.38 6.49
C ARG A 216 9.67 6.28 5.67
N ASP A 217 10.87 6.58 6.20
CA ASP A 217 11.84 7.41 5.51
C ASP A 217 12.32 6.77 4.20
N VAL A 218 12.42 5.44 4.13
CA VAL A 218 12.68 4.70 2.89
C VAL A 218 11.58 4.94 1.86
N MET A 219 10.31 4.81 2.25
CA MET A 219 9.17 5.01 1.34
C MET A 219 9.09 6.45 0.82
N ILE A 220 9.29 7.43 1.71
CA ILE A 220 9.28 8.86 1.37
C ILE A 220 10.42 9.19 0.39
N ARG A 221 11.65 8.73 0.67
CA ARG A 221 12.79 8.94 -0.24
C ARG A 221 12.55 8.31 -1.61
N TYR A 222 11.94 7.12 -1.66
CA TYR A 222 11.64 6.47 -2.92
C TYR A 222 10.63 7.28 -3.75
N ALA A 223 9.57 7.76 -3.12
CA ALA A 223 8.55 8.59 -3.76
C ALA A 223 9.08 9.97 -4.19
N ALA A 224 10.01 10.57 -3.43
CA ALA A 224 10.63 11.85 -3.76
C ALA A 224 11.37 11.82 -5.10
N GLY A 225 11.80 10.65 -5.57
CA GLY A 225 12.33 10.43 -6.94
C GLY A 225 11.26 10.45 -8.05
N GLY A 226 10.03 10.87 -7.76
CA GLY A 226 8.92 10.91 -8.72
C GLY A 226 8.27 9.54 -8.98
N ARG A 227 8.55 8.55 -8.16
CA ARG A 227 7.99 7.20 -8.22
C ARG A 227 6.72 7.11 -7.36
N THR A 228 5.91 6.11 -7.60
CA THR A 228 4.65 5.89 -6.87
C THR A 228 4.80 4.72 -5.91
N VAL A 229 4.28 4.86 -4.69
CA VAL A 229 4.30 3.81 -3.66
C VAL A 229 2.88 3.47 -3.24
N ILE A 230 2.57 2.19 -3.13
CA ILE A 230 1.35 1.69 -2.51
C ILE A 230 1.76 0.86 -1.30
N VAL A 231 1.25 1.20 -0.14
CA VAL A 231 1.52 0.49 1.11
C VAL A 231 0.22 0.04 1.75
N SER A 232 0.10 -1.24 2.10
CA SER A 232 -0.97 -1.67 2.98
C SER A 232 -0.55 -1.52 4.43
N SER A 233 -1.47 -1.09 5.28
CA SER A 233 -1.29 -1.09 6.73
C SER A 233 -2.64 -1.25 7.44
N HIS A 234 -2.59 -1.72 8.66
CA HIS A 234 -3.70 -1.67 9.61
C HIS A 234 -3.47 -0.62 10.70
N LEU A 235 -2.30 0.04 10.71
CA LEU A 235 -1.90 1.06 11.68
C LEU A 235 -2.14 2.46 11.10
N LEU A 236 -3.14 3.13 11.64
CA LEU A 236 -3.59 4.45 11.21
C LEU A 236 -2.51 5.51 11.33
N SER A 237 -1.80 5.52 12.46
CA SER A 237 -0.73 6.49 12.74
C SER A 237 0.45 6.41 11.77
N GLU A 238 0.76 5.21 11.26
CA GLU A 238 1.82 5.03 10.25
C GLU A 238 1.41 5.62 8.91
N VAL A 239 0.16 5.34 8.51
CA VAL A 239 -0.39 5.79 7.24
C VAL A 239 -0.53 7.32 7.21
N GLU A 240 -0.99 7.91 8.32
CA GLU A 240 -1.10 9.37 8.48
C GLU A 240 0.24 10.09 8.32
N GLN A 241 1.33 9.48 8.80
CA GLN A 241 2.68 10.06 8.75
C GLN A 241 3.44 9.77 7.47
N SER A 242 3.04 8.75 6.70
CA SER A 242 3.81 8.26 5.54
C SER A 242 3.12 8.52 4.21
N CYS A 243 1.79 8.57 4.20
CA CYS A 243 1.01 8.58 2.98
C CYS A 243 0.50 9.97 2.62
N THR A 244 0.40 10.23 1.33
CA THR A 244 -0.24 11.45 0.80
C THR A 244 -1.73 11.24 0.57
N HIS A 245 -2.10 10.00 0.21
CA HIS A 245 -3.47 9.60 -0.13
C HIS A 245 -3.83 8.28 0.55
N LEU A 246 -5.12 8.08 0.76
CA LEU A 246 -5.69 6.88 1.36
C LEU A 246 -6.74 6.24 0.48
N VAL A 247 -6.82 4.93 0.59
CA VAL A 247 -7.97 4.10 0.22
C VAL A 247 -8.35 3.30 1.47
N VAL A 248 -9.50 3.60 2.03
CA VAL A 248 -10.05 2.91 3.20
C VAL A 248 -10.95 1.79 2.73
N MET A 249 -10.67 0.57 3.18
CA MET A 249 -11.43 -0.63 2.86
C MET A 249 -12.07 -1.25 4.10
N ASP A 250 -13.32 -1.68 3.97
CA ASP A 250 -13.98 -2.55 4.93
C ASP A 250 -14.76 -3.65 4.21
N ARG A 251 -14.68 -4.90 4.72
CA ARG A 251 -15.41 -6.07 4.21
C ARG A 251 -15.36 -6.23 2.68
N GLY A 252 -14.19 -5.94 2.10
CA GLY A 252 -13.93 -6.06 0.65
C GLY A 252 -14.42 -4.89 -0.19
N ARG A 253 -14.92 -3.81 0.40
CA ARG A 253 -15.44 -2.63 -0.29
C ARG A 253 -14.60 -1.40 -0.03
N LEU A 254 -14.65 -0.46 -0.97
CA LEU A 254 -14.19 0.89 -0.77
C LEU A 254 -15.17 1.61 0.17
N VAL A 255 -14.64 2.17 1.25
CA VAL A 255 -15.39 3.05 2.15
C VAL A 255 -15.14 4.50 1.78
N GLN A 256 -13.87 4.87 1.62
CA GLN A 256 -13.45 6.22 1.24
C GLN A 256 -12.10 6.19 0.52
N ALA A 257 -11.86 7.16 -0.37
CA ALA A 257 -10.58 7.39 -1.00
C ALA A 257 -10.35 8.89 -1.18
N GLY A 258 -9.10 9.35 -1.03
CA GLY A 258 -8.73 10.75 -1.22
C GLY A 258 -7.42 11.11 -0.52
N PRO A 259 -7.03 12.40 -0.56
CA PRO A 259 -5.91 12.93 0.21
C PRO A 259 -6.08 12.68 1.71
N VAL A 260 -4.98 12.37 2.42
CA VAL A 260 -5.01 12.18 3.89
C VAL A 260 -5.61 13.40 4.57
N ALA A 261 -5.21 14.60 4.15
CA ALA A 261 -5.71 15.86 4.72
C ALA A 261 -7.22 16.04 4.59
N GLU A 262 -7.85 15.56 3.51
CA GLU A 262 -9.29 15.62 3.32
C GLU A 262 -10.03 14.57 4.15
N ILE A 263 -9.46 13.36 4.28
CA ILE A 263 -10.07 12.27 5.06
C ILE A 263 -10.00 12.55 6.55
N THR A 264 -8.89 13.12 7.03
CA THR A 264 -8.77 13.57 8.43
C THR A 264 -9.62 14.81 8.72
N GLY A 265 -10.12 15.49 7.68
CA GLY A 265 -10.95 16.69 7.74
C GLY A 265 -10.12 17.93 8.08
N GLU A 266 -10.60 19.10 7.61
CA GLU A 266 -10.35 20.36 8.32
C GLU A 266 -11.14 20.27 9.63
N SER A 267 -10.53 19.73 10.68
CA SER A 267 -11.23 19.72 11.95
C SER A 267 -11.16 21.15 12.52
N ASP A 268 -12.31 21.79 12.64
CA ASP A 268 -12.49 22.97 13.50
C ASP A 268 -12.14 22.64 14.97
N THR A 269 -11.47 21.51 15.18
CA THR A 269 -11.13 20.99 16.50
C THR A 269 -9.62 21.12 16.73
N VAL A 270 -9.29 21.74 17.84
CA VAL A 270 -7.91 22.05 18.26
C VAL A 270 -7.61 21.32 19.55
N LEU A 271 -6.45 20.68 19.63
CA LEU A 271 -5.93 20.16 20.89
C LEU A 271 -5.08 21.24 21.56
N VAL A 272 -5.47 21.61 22.77
CA VAL A 272 -4.73 22.52 23.64
C VAL A 272 -4.02 21.72 24.71
N THR A 273 -2.69 21.68 24.66
CA THR A 273 -1.86 20.98 25.64
C THR A 273 -1.45 21.96 26.73
N LEU A 274 -1.54 21.53 27.99
CA LEU A 274 -1.32 22.38 29.16
C LEU A 274 -0.18 21.83 30.03
N ALA A 275 0.52 22.70 30.73
CA ALA A 275 1.45 22.31 31.80
C ALA A 275 0.64 22.08 33.08
N GLY A 276 0.34 20.80 33.41
CA GLY A 276 -0.38 20.42 34.63
C GLY A 276 -1.75 19.79 34.36
N GLU A 277 -2.49 19.52 35.44
CA GLU A 277 -3.80 18.91 35.35
C GLU A 277 -4.87 19.89 34.85
N ILE A 278 -5.69 19.41 33.92
CA ILE A 278 -6.85 20.18 33.42
C ILE A 278 -8.02 20.05 34.40
N SER A 279 -8.45 21.15 34.95
CA SER A 279 -9.63 21.18 35.80
C SER A 279 -10.91 21.22 34.98
N GLU A 280 -11.98 20.55 35.45
CA GLU A 280 -13.31 20.59 34.83
C GLU A 280 -13.84 22.03 34.64
N PRO A 281 -13.68 22.95 35.63
CA PRO A 281 -14.05 24.33 35.46
C PRO A 281 -13.34 25.10 34.35
N LEU A 282 -12.13 24.66 33.95
CA LEU A 282 -11.41 25.25 32.81
C LEU A 282 -12.07 24.85 31.49
N ALA A 283 -12.43 23.58 31.32
CA ALA A 283 -13.13 23.13 30.13
C ALA A 283 -14.44 23.87 29.90
N GLU A 284 -15.23 24.08 30.97
CA GLU A 284 -16.48 24.85 30.92
C GLU A 284 -16.24 26.32 30.54
N LYS A 285 -15.22 26.97 31.11
CA LYS A 285 -14.85 28.34 30.77
C LYS A 285 -14.43 28.47 29.31
N VAL A 286 -13.66 27.51 28.79
CA VAL A 286 -13.22 27.51 27.39
C VAL A 286 -14.41 27.23 26.46
N ALA A 287 -15.32 26.34 26.82
CA ALA A 287 -16.54 26.09 26.06
C ALA A 287 -17.48 27.32 25.97
N ALA A 288 -17.40 28.23 26.94
CA ALA A 288 -18.19 29.46 26.95
C ALA A 288 -17.56 30.62 26.14
N LEU A 289 -16.36 30.45 25.58
CA LEU A 289 -15.70 31.49 24.78
C LEU A 289 -16.42 31.73 23.45
N PRO A 290 -16.43 32.97 22.95
CA PRO A 290 -17.04 33.30 21.66
C PRO A 290 -16.39 32.52 20.51
N GLY A 291 -17.19 31.86 19.68
CA GLY A 291 -16.74 31.09 18.55
C GLY A 291 -16.13 29.71 18.92
N VAL A 292 -16.39 29.26 20.15
CA VAL A 292 -16.10 27.88 20.59
C VAL A 292 -17.42 27.12 20.66
N GLY A 293 -17.53 26.04 19.91
CA GLY A 293 -18.70 25.16 19.87
C GLY A 293 -18.74 24.14 21.01
N SER A 294 -17.56 23.66 21.44
CA SER A 294 -17.43 22.78 22.62
C SER A 294 -15.98 22.69 23.08
N ALA A 295 -15.78 22.39 24.36
CA ALA A 295 -14.50 22.06 24.91
C ALA A 295 -14.65 20.84 25.85
N ARG A 296 -13.76 19.83 25.70
CA ARG A 296 -13.78 18.66 26.58
C ARG A 296 -12.37 18.24 26.96
N ARG A 297 -12.23 17.71 28.15
CA ARG A 297 -10.97 17.15 28.65
C ARG A 297 -10.67 15.80 27.94
N THR A 298 -9.40 15.57 27.61
CA THR A 298 -8.84 14.30 27.15
C THR A 298 -7.56 13.98 27.92
N GLU A 299 -6.99 12.80 27.72
CA GLU A 299 -5.72 12.43 28.34
C GLU A 299 -4.56 13.33 27.85
N ASP A 300 -4.61 13.78 26.60
CA ASP A 300 -3.56 14.59 25.97
C ASP A 300 -3.73 16.11 26.18
N GLY A 301 -4.88 16.56 26.71
CA GLY A 301 -5.15 18.00 26.82
C GLY A 301 -6.64 18.36 26.82
N LEU A 302 -6.91 19.59 26.41
CA LEU A 302 -8.25 20.08 26.20
C LEU A 302 -8.58 20.08 24.71
N LEU A 303 -9.61 19.32 24.32
CA LEU A 303 -10.09 19.27 22.95
C LEU A 303 -11.14 20.34 22.75
N VAL A 304 -10.86 21.32 21.89
CA VAL A 304 -11.71 22.48 21.63
C VAL A 304 -12.21 22.46 20.21
N ARG A 305 -13.52 22.40 20.00
CA ARG A 305 -14.15 22.57 18.69
C ARG A 305 -14.45 24.05 18.47
N LEU A 306 -13.88 24.61 17.41
CA LEU A 306 -14.13 25.99 17.00
C LEU A 306 -15.44 26.07 16.19
N ASP A 307 -16.19 27.13 16.40
CA ASP A 307 -17.40 27.44 15.66
C ASP A 307 -17.32 28.93 15.26
N GLY A 308 -16.58 29.19 14.20
CA GLY A 308 -16.29 30.50 13.65
C GLY A 308 -15.12 31.26 14.30
N ALA A 309 -14.52 30.78 15.39
CA ALA A 309 -13.28 31.36 15.91
C ALA A 309 -12.05 30.81 15.14
N THR A 310 -10.98 31.61 15.09
CA THR A 310 -9.69 31.16 14.62
C THR A 310 -8.84 30.59 15.75
N THR A 311 -7.92 29.69 15.46
CA THR A 311 -6.94 29.17 16.45
C THR A 311 -6.18 30.30 17.14
N THR A 312 -5.83 31.36 16.41
CA THR A 312 -5.16 32.55 16.97
C THR A 312 -6.07 33.28 18.00
N ALA A 313 -7.35 33.42 17.72
CA ALA A 313 -8.30 34.04 18.67
C ALA A 313 -8.43 33.17 19.93
N LEU A 314 -8.54 31.84 19.77
CA LEU A 314 -8.57 30.92 20.91
C LEU A 314 -7.33 31.06 21.78
N ILE A 315 -6.14 31.07 21.20
CA ILE A 315 -4.85 31.22 21.91
C ILE A 315 -4.87 32.54 22.71
N GLY A 316 -5.33 33.64 22.11
CA GLY A 316 -5.44 34.95 22.78
C GLY A 316 -6.36 34.89 24.00
N GLU A 317 -7.50 34.22 23.93
CA GLU A 317 -8.41 34.06 25.07
C GLU A 317 -7.83 33.15 26.16
N LEU A 318 -7.16 32.03 25.78
CA LEU A 318 -6.49 31.14 26.73
C LEU A 318 -5.38 31.83 27.51
N VAL A 319 -4.60 32.70 26.84
CA VAL A 319 -3.57 33.52 27.49
C VAL A 319 -4.20 34.53 28.46
N ARG A 320 -5.35 35.16 28.12
CA ARG A 320 -6.08 36.06 29.03
C ARG A 320 -6.63 35.36 30.26
N LEU A 321 -6.96 34.08 30.12
CA LEU A 321 -7.40 33.22 31.22
C LEU A 321 -6.26 32.70 32.08
N ASP A 322 -5.01 33.12 31.80
CA ASP A 322 -3.78 32.68 32.48
C ASP A 322 -3.58 31.14 32.42
N VAL A 323 -3.97 30.53 31.29
CA VAL A 323 -3.85 29.08 31.07
C VAL A 323 -2.42 28.76 30.73
N PRO A 324 -1.75 27.82 31.44
CA PRO A 324 -0.35 27.44 31.18
C PRO A 324 -0.23 26.56 29.92
N LEU A 325 -0.23 27.20 28.75
CA LEU A 325 -0.16 26.56 27.47
C LEU A 325 1.24 25.96 27.24
N THR A 326 1.32 24.71 26.79
CA THR A 326 2.53 24.06 26.27
C THR A 326 2.46 23.84 24.77
N GLY A 327 1.24 23.78 24.21
CA GLY A 327 1.04 23.63 22.78
C GLY A 327 -0.42 23.84 22.37
N VAL A 328 -0.62 24.30 21.15
CA VAL A 328 -1.92 24.36 20.49
C VAL A 328 -1.73 23.91 19.05
N GLY A 329 -2.44 22.88 18.64
CA GLY A 329 -2.36 22.34 17.30
C GLY A 329 -3.70 21.79 16.81
N PRO A 330 -3.85 21.57 15.51
CA PRO A 330 -5.07 20.95 14.99
C PRO A 330 -5.19 19.54 15.59
N TYR A 331 -6.37 19.23 16.11
CA TYR A 331 -6.69 17.88 16.53
C TYR A 331 -7.19 17.10 15.32
N ARG A 332 -6.27 16.33 14.75
CA ARG A 332 -6.53 15.48 13.60
C ARG A 332 -6.09 14.07 13.98
N ARG A 333 -7.02 13.17 14.22
CA ARG A 333 -6.72 11.75 14.31
C ARG A 333 -7.47 11.04 13.20
N LEU A 334 -6.69 10.43 12.30
CA LEU A 334 -7.22 9.50 11.29
C LEU A 334 -8.04 8.39 11.97
N GLU A 335 -7.72 8.05 13.24
CA GLU A 335 -8.45 7.08 14.06
C GLU A 335 -9.90 7.44 14.26
N ASP A 336 -10.21 8.71 14.59
CA ASP A 336 -11.58 9.18 14.80
C ASP A 336 -12.38 9.17 13.49
N ALA A 337 -11.76 9.62 12.38
CA ALA A 337 -12.35 9.56 11.05
C ALA A 337 -12.62 8.10 10.63
N PHE A 338 -11.65 7.22 10.86
CA PHE A 338 -11.73 5.80 10.52
C PHE A 338 -12.82 5.06 11.30
N LEU A 339 -12.91 5.29 12.62
CA LEU A 339 -13.97 4.70 13.46
C LEU A 339 -15.36 5.15 13.03
N THR A 340 -15.51 6.43 12.65
CA THR A 340 -16.76 6.96 12.12
C THR A 340 -17.13 6.31 10.78
N LEU A 341 -16.15 6.13 9.89
CA LEU A 341 -16.34 5.53 8.57
C LEU A 341 -16.72 4.05 8.63
N ILE A 342 -16.07 3.27 9.51
CA ILE A 342 -16.34 1.83 9.65
C ILE A 342 -17.51 1.58 10.58
N GLY A 343 -17.68 2.36 11.64
CA GLY A 343 -18.80 2.24 12.60
C GLY A 343 -20.17 2.61 12.01
N GLY A 344 -20.21 3.47 10.99
CA GLY A 344 -21.42 3.85 10.26
C GLY A 344 -21.90 2.86 9.19
N SER A 345 -21.11 1.80 8.93
CA SER A 345 -21.44 0.72 7.94
C SER A 345 -21.97 -0.57 8.59
N ALA A 346 -22.41 -0.51 9.85
CA ALA A 346 -22.98 -1.64 10.60
C ALA A 346 -24.52 -1.77 10.38
#